data_050959c4cd38c268db381312fe9df781
#
_entry.id   050959c4cd38c268db381312fe9df781
#
_cell.length_a   1.000
_cell.length_b   1.000
_cell.length_c   1.000
_cell.angle_alpha   90.00
_cell.angle_beta   90.00
_cell.angle_gamma   90.00
#
_symmetry.space_group_name_H-M   'P 1'
#
loop_
_entity.id
_entity.type
_entity.pdbx_description
1 polymer ?
#
loop_
_entity_poly.entity_id
_entity_poly.type
_entity_poly.pdbx_seq_one_letter_code
_entity_poly.pdbx_strand_id
1 'polypeptide(L)'
;MNIQIDEWLPGQPGTASLQQDIHMLADVLRAIVHMGLGVTFVVPFSIDDASAFWAERVLPGVRAGTRRVLVARDGDRIVGTVQIDLAMPPNQRHRAEVVKLLVHPDARRQGVARRLMIALESVARTEGRMLLTLDTWTGGYAESLYRSLGYVVVGVIPRFARGSTTPDLEATTIMYKELSP
;
A
#
# COMPACT_ATOMS: atom_id res chain seq x y z
N MET A 1 8.20 1.97 19.79
CA MET A 1 7.29 0.99 19.12
C MET A 1 8.05 -0.28 18.77
N ASN A 2 7.47 -1.43 19.02
CA ASN A 2 8.02 -2.72 18.58
C ASN A 2 7.25 -3.18 17.33
N ILE A 3 7.65 -2.64 16.18
CA ILE A 3 6.95 -2.90 14.92
C ILE A 3 7.28 -4.31 14.41
N GLN A 4 6.27 -5.11 14.12
CA GLN A 4 6.36 -6.37 13.39
C GLN A 4 5.75 -6.20 12.01
N ILE A 5 6.30 -6.89 11.00
CA ILE A 5 5.75 -6.91 9.65
C ILE A 5 5.28 -8.33 9.35
N ASP A 6 4.00 -8.45 9.08
CA ASP A 6 3.36 -9.75 8.82
C ASP A 6 2.54 -9.68 7.52
N GLU A 7 2.33 -10.82 6.89
CA GLU A 7 1.32 -10.93 5.84
C GLU A 7 -0.06 -10.97 6.48
N TRP A 8 -0.99 -10.18 5.96
CA TRP A 8 -2.38 -10.21 6.40
C TRP A 8 -3.09 -11.43 5.82
N LEU A 9 -3.31 -12.41 6.68
CA LEU A 9 -3.95 -13.70 6.35
C LEU A 9 -5.31 -13.78 7.06
N PRO A 10 -6.37 -13.22 6.47
CA PRO A 10 -7.66 -13.11 7.12
C PRO A 10 -8.31 -14.48 7.38
N GLY A 11 -8.69 -14.72 8.64
CA GLY A 11 -9.39 -15.92 9.06
C GLY A 11 -8.50 -17.08 9.54
N GLN A 12 -7.20 -16.86 9.72
CA GLN A 12 -6.34 -17.85 10.38
C GLN A 12 -6.58 -17.92 11.90
N PRO A 13 -6.54 -19.10 12.51
CA PRO A 13 -6.60 -19.23 13.98
C PRO A 13 -5.47 -18.45 14.65
N GLY A 14 -5.79 -17.73 15.74
CA GLY A 14 -4.79 -16.97 16.52
C GLY A 14 -4.52 -15.55 16.03
N THR A 15 -5.14 -15.10 14.93
CA THR A 15 -5.12 -13.69 14.52
C THR A 15 -6.32 -12.92 15.10
N ALA A 16 -6.24 -11.59 15.12
CA ALA A 16 -7.39 -10.74 15.42
C ALA A 16 -8.58 -11.11 14.51
N SER A 17 -9.81 -10.84 14.96
CA SER A 17 -10.96 -11.13 14.09
C SER A 17 -10.83 -10.34 12.78
N LEU A 18 -11.28 -10.93 11.68
CA LEU A 18 -11.29 -10.25 10.37
C LEU A 18 -11.89 -8.85 10.45
N GLN A 19 -12.96 -8.69 11.22
CA GLN A 19 -13.64 -7.40 11.38
C GLN A 19 -12.77 -6.38 12.13
N GLN A 20 -12.02 -6.82 13.13
CA GLN A 20 -11.06 -5.94 13.85
C GLN A 20 -9.91 -5.51 12.94
N ASP A 21 -9.32 -6.43 12.16
CA ASP A 21 -8.27 -6.09 11.21
C ASP A 21 -8.76 -5.11 10.15
N ILE A 22 -9.95 -5.33 9.57
CA ILE A 22 -10.55 -4.41 8.59
C ILE A 22 -10.76 -3.03 9.22
N HIS A 23 -11.25 -2.95 10.45
CA HIS A 23 -11.44 -1.66 11.12
C HIS A 23 -10.11 -0.91 11.34
N MET A 24 -9.06 -1.61 11.77
CA MET A 24 -7.73 -1.01 11.95
C MET A 24 -7.11 -0.55 10.61
N LEU A 25 -7.26 -1.35 9.55
CA LEU A 25 -6.83 -0.99 8.19
C LEU A 25 -7.62 0.20 7.65
N ALA A 26 -8.91 0.28 7.96
CA ALA A 26 -9.77 1.39 7.60
C ALA A 26 -9.37 2.68 8.32
N ASP A 27 -9.01 2.60 9.60
CA ASP A 27 -8.50 3.75 10.36
C ASP A 27 -7.21 4.31 9.75
N VAL A 28 -6.25 3.44 9.40
CA VAL A 28 -5.03 3.84 8.70
C VAL A 28 -5.36 4.55 7.38
N LEU A 29 -6.22 3.97 6.54
CA LEU A 29 -6.58 4.55 5.25
C LEU A 29 -7.28 5.89 5.40
N ARG A 30 -8.27 5.97 6.27
CA ARG A 30 -9.02 7.20 6.54
C ARG A 30 -8.09 8.32 7.03
N ALA A 31 -7.20 8.03 7.97
CA ALA A 31 -6.23 9.01 8.48
C ALA A 31 -5.38 9.60 7.35
N ILE A 32 -4.93 8.77 6.40
CA ILE A 32 -4.11 9.20 5.25
C ILE A 32 -4.91 10.09 4.29
N VAL A 33 -6.16 9.73 3.98
CA VAL A 33 -7.04 10.53 3.10
C VAL A 33 -7.28 11.91 3.69
N HIS A 34 -7.58 11.98 5.00
CA HIS A 34 -7.82 13.25 5.70
C HIS A 34 -6.56 14.11 5.87
N MET A 35 -5.37 13.55 5.72
CA MET A 35 -4.12 14.31 5.64
C MET A 35 -3.86 14.95 4.27
N GLY A 36 -4.73 14.74 3.29
CA GLY A 36 -4.53 15.26 1.94
C GLY A 36 -3.51 14.49 1.10
N LEU A 37 -3.13 13.28 1.52
CA LEU A 37 -2.20 12.46 0.75
C LEU A 37 -2.94 11.70 -0.35
N GLY A 38 -2.47 11.83 -1.59
CA GLY A 38 -3.09 11.26 -2.77
C GLY A 38 -3.07 9.73 -2.75
N VAL A 39 -4.18 9.11 -2.32
CA VAL A 39 -4.32 7.64 -2.19
C VAL A 39 -5.60 7.15 -2.86
N THR A 40 -6.02 7.81 -3.93
CA THR A 40 -7.21 7.51 -4.76
C THR A 40 -8.57 7.89 -4.16
N PHE A 41 -8.61 8.42 -2.95
CA PHE A 41 -9.85 8.83 -2.29
C PHE A 41 -9.86 10.34 -2.03
N VAL A 42 -11.06 10.91 -1.94
CA VAL A 42 -11.29 12.33 -1.64
C VAL A 42 -12.25 12.47 -0.46
N VAL A 43 -12.11 13.55 0.31
CA VAL A 43 -13.08 13.87 1.37
C VAL A 43 -14.41 14.37 0.78
N PRO A 44 -15.59 14.13 1.45
CA PRO A 44 -15.72 13.39 2.71
C PRO A 44 -15.45 11.90 2.53
N PHE A 45 -14.76 11.28 3.47
CA PHE A 45 -14.39 9.86 3.46
C PHE A 45 -14.55 9.29 4.87
N SER A 46 -15.58 8.49 5.07
CA SER A 46 -15.95 7.93 6.38
C SER A 46 -15.13 6.68 6.73
N ILE A 47 -15.25 6.22 7.97
CA ILE A 47 -14.68 4.94 8.39
C ILE A 47 -15.39 3.76 7.71
N ASP A 48 -16.68 3.92 7.40
CA ASP A 48 -17.47 2.90 6.70
C ASP A 48 -17.03 2.78 5.23
N ASP A 49 -16.77 3.92 4.54
CA ASP A 49 -16.21 3.91 3.18
C ASP A 49 -14.85 3.21 3.15
N ALA A 50 -13.99 3.50 4.14
CA ALA A 50 -12.69 2.87 4.26
C ALA A 50 -12.83 1.36 4.55
N SER A 51 -13.75 0.96 5.42
CA SER A 51 -14.01 -0.45 5.73
C SER A 51 -14.56 -1.20 4.51
N ALA A 52 -15.48 -0.60 3.78
CA ALA A 52 -16.02 -1.15 2.53
C ALA A 52 -14.92 -1.36 1.49
N PHE A 53 -13.98 -0.42 1.34
CA PHE A 53 -12.82 -0.61 0.45
C PHE A 53 -12.03 -1.88 0.80
N TRP A 54 -11.71 -2.10 2.08
CA TRP A 54 -10.96 -3.29 2.50
C TRP A 54 -11.75 -4.58 2.32
N ALA A 55 -13.04 -4.57 2.70
CA ALA A 55 -13.90 -5.76 2.63
C ALA A 55 -14.26 -6.16 1.19
N GLU A 56 -14.56 -5.18 0.33
CA GLU A 56 -15.15 -5.42 -0.97
C GLU A 56 -14.16 -5.34 -2.14
N ARG A 57 -13.07 -4.57 -1.98
CA ARG A 57 -12.08 -4.36 -3.05
C ARG A 57 -10.74 -5.08 -2.80
N VAL A 58 -10.35 -5.26 -1.53
CA VAL A 58 -9.05 -5.86 -1.21
C VAL A 58 -9.21 -7.33 -0.82
N LEU A 59 -10.08 -7.64 0.13
CA LEU A 59 -10.26 -8.99 0.68
C LEU A 59 -10.54 -10.07 -0.38
N PRO A 60 -11.36 -9.83 -1.42
CA PRO A 60 -11.56 -10.84 -2.47
C PRO A 60 -10.28 -11.22 -3.20
N GLY A 61 -9.42 -10.25 -3.52
CA GLY A 61 -8.12 -10.49 -4.14
C GLY A 61 -7.16 -11.26 -3.24
N VAL A 62 -7.17 -10.98 -1.93
CA VAL A 62 -6.38 -11.73 -0.94
C VAL A 62 -6.84 -13.18 -0.89
N ARG A 63 -8.14 -13.43 -0.80
CA ARG A 63 -8.73 -14.79 -0.79
C ARG A 63 -8.48 -15.55 -2.08
N ALA A 64 -8.47 -14.86 -3.21
CA ALA A 64 -8.19 -15.46 -4.52
C ALA A 64 -6.68 -15.66 -4.78
N GLY A 65 -5.79 -15.20 -3.89
CA GLY A 65 -4.34 -15.26 -4.08
C GLY A 65 -3.80 -14.32 -5.16
N THR A 66 -4.63 -13.40 -5.66
CA THR A 66 -4.24 -12.41 -6.67
C THR A 66 -3.70 -11.12 -6.07
N ARG A 67 -3.72 -11.01 -4.76
CA ARG A 67 -3.18 -9.87 -4.00
C ARG A 67 -2.55 -10.35 -2.70
N ARG A 68 -1.38 -9.78 -2.35
CA ARG A 68 -0.80 -9.92 -1.02
C ARG A 68 -0.86 -8.58 -0.30
N VAL A 69 -1.14 -8.61 0.98
CA VAL A 69 -1.19 -7.43 1.84
C VAL A 69 -0.25 -7.66 3.00
N LEU A 70 0.69 -6.76 3.19
CA LEU A 70 1.54 -6.74 4.38
C LEU A 70 1.05 -5.69 5.35
N VAL A 71 1.09 -5.99 6.62
CA VAL A 71 0.72 -5.08 7.71
C VAL A 71 1.89 -4.87 8.65
N ALA A 72 2.01 -3.64 9.14
CA ALA A 72 2.90 -3.29 10.24
C ALA A 72 2.08 -3.22 11.51
N ARG A 73 2.44 -4.03 12.51
CA ARG A 73 1.78 -4.06 13.82
C ARG A 73 2.68 -3.47 14.91
N ASP A 74 2.07 -2.70 15.81
CA ASP A 74 2.64 -2.32 17.09
C ASP A 74 1.77 -2.96 18.20
N GLY A 75 2.21 -4.07 18.75
CA GLY A 75 1.33 -4.96 19.50
C GLY A 75 0.18 -5.45 18.63
N ASP A 76 -1.04 -5.30 19.11
CA ASP A 76 -2.25 -5.74 18.40
C ASP A 76 -2.75 -4.72 17.37
N ARG A 77 -2.21 -3.50 17.33
CA ARG A 77 -2.66 -2.43 16.45
C ARG A 77 -1.96 -2.47 15.10
N ILE A 78 -2.71 -2.47 14.00
CA ILE A 78 -2.18 -2.22 12.67
C ILE A 78 -1.89 -0.72 12.53
N VAL A 79 -0.64 -0.37 12.24
CA VAL A 79 -0.18 1.02 12.10
C VAL A 79 0.33 1.35 10.70
N GLY A 80 0.37 0.37 9.80
CA GLY A 80 0.74 0.58 8.41
C GLY A 80 0.45 -0.63 7.56
N THR A 81 0.46 -0.45 6.24
CA THR A 81 0.20 -1.52 5.27
C THR A 81 0.84 -1.19 3.93
N VAL A 82 1.06 -2.22 3.12
CA VAL A 82 1.38 -2.14 1.70
C VAL A 82 0.77 -3.34 0.99
N GLN A 83 0.38 -3.17 -0.27
CA GLN A 83 -0.19 -4.25 -1.07
C GLN A 83 0.65 -4.48 -2.32
N ILE A 84 0.67 -5.72 -2.78
CA ILE A 84 1.16 -6.10 -4.11
C ILE A 84 0.02 -6.74 -4.89
N ASP A 85 -0.31 -6.16 -6.04
CA ASP A 85 -1.29 -6.71 -6.97
C ASP A 85 -0.58 -7.66 -7.95
N LEU A 86 -1.01 -8.90 -7.97
CA LEU A 86 -0.46 -9.99 -8.77
C LEU A 86 -1.34 -10.33 -9.99
N ALA A 87 -2.52 -9.69 -10.09
CA ALA A 87 -3.51 -9.91 -11.16
C ALA A 87 -3.07 -9.28 -12.50
N MET A 88 -1.92 -9.71 -12.99
CA MET A 88 -1.35 -9.19 -14.24
C MET A 88 -1.83 -9.98 -15.46
N PRO A 89 -1.90 -9.34 -16.64
CA PRO A 89 -2.18 -10.02 -17.90
C PRO A 89 -1.21 -11.18 -18.16
N PRO A 90 -1.61 -12.20 -18.95
CA PRO A 90 -0.81 -13.39 -19.17
C PRO A 90 0.63 -13.16 -19.65
N ASN A 91 0.85 -12.13 -20.46
CA ASN A 91 2.18 -11.73 -20.95
C ASN A 91 2.99 -10.86 -19.98
N GLN A 92 2.44 -10.54 -18.80
CA GLN A 92 3.05 -9.69 -17.77
C GLN A 92 3.16 -10.39 -16.41
N ARG A 93 3.10 -11.71 -16.37
CA ARG A 93 3.14 -12.48 -15.10
C ARG A 93 4.42 -12.31 -14.30
N HIS A 94 5.51 -11.86 -14.94
CA HIS A 94 6.76 -11.51 -14.27
C HIS A 94 6.69 -10.16 -13.53
N ARG A 95 5.61 -9.38 -13.72
CA ARG A 95 5.41 -8.05 -13.11
C ARG A 95 4.38 -8.10 -11.98
N ALA A 96 4.49 -7.17 -11.07
CA ALA A 96 3.45 -6.87 -10.09
C ALA A 96 3.38 -5.37 -9.84
N GLU A 97 2.27 -4.91 -9.28
CA GLU A 97 2.06 -3.49 -8.95
C GLU A 97 2.02 -3.28 -7.44
N VAL A 98 2.83 -2.34 -6.96
CA VAL A 98 2.85 -1.94 -5.56
C VAL A 98 1.82 -0.85 -5.36
N VAL A 99 0.87 -1.08 -4.46
CA VAL A 99 -0.20 -0.13 -4.17
C VAL A 99 -0.42 0.03 -2.66
N LYS A 100 -1.00 1.15 -2.27
CA LYS A 100 -1.45 1.41 -0.89
C LYS A 100 -0.35 1.22 0.18
N LEU A 101 0.84 1.80 -0.06
CA LEU A 101 1.81 1.99 1.02
C LEU A 101 1.29 3.09 1.94
N LEU A 102 0.78 2.72 3.08
CA LEU A 102 0.14 3.61 4.05
C LEU A 102 0.78 3.42 5.43
N VAL A 103 1.06 4.52 6.13
CA VAL A 103 1.54 4.49 7.52
C VAL A 103 0.75 5.52 8.32
N HIS A 104 0.08 5.05 9.37
CA HIS A 104 -0.71 5.90 10.26
C HIS A 104 0.15 7.07 10.77
N PRO A 105 -0.40 8.29 10.90
CA PRO A 105 0.35 9.47 11.33
C PRO A 105 1.18 9.24 12.59
N ASP A 106 0.63 8.55 13.59
CA ASP A 106 1.30 8.27 14.87
C ASP A 106 2.54 7.36 14.74
N ALA A 107 2.65 6.58 13.66
CA ALA A 107 3.74 5.63 13.43
C ALA A 107 4.74 6.12 12.37
N ARG A 108 4.61 7.36 11.90
CA ARG A 108 5.53 7.92 10.90
C ARG A 108 6.90 8.21 11.48
N ARG A 109 7.89 8.39 10.59
CA ARG A 109 9.29 8.72 10.92
C ARG A 109 10.02 7.67 11.76
N GLN A 110 9.48 6.43 11.81
CA GLN A 110 10.03 5.28 12.54
C GLN A 110 10.50 4.15 11.60
N GLY A 111 10.69 4.44 10.32
CA GLY A 111 11.15 3.45 9.33
C GLY A 111 10.10 2.43 8.89
N VAL A 112 8.83 2.55 9.34
CA VAL A 112 7.76 1.56 9.06
C VAL A 112 7.58 1.33 7.55
N ALA A 113 7.44 2.42 6.77
CA ALA A 113 7.27 2.32 5.32
C ALA A 113 8.43 1.59 4.63
N ARG A 114 9.67 1.85 5.04
CA ARG A 114 10.85 1.16 4.50
C ARG A 114 10.82 -0.33 4.80
N ARG A 115 10.47 -0.72 6.03
CA ARG A 115 10.38 -2.13 6.43
C ARG A 115 9.27 -2.85 5.68
N LEU A 116 8.11 -2.22 5.49
CA LEU A 116 7.02 -2.74 4.67
C LEU A 116 7.47 -2.99 3.23
N MET A 117 8.16 -2.05 2.61
CA MET A 117 8.64 -2.19 1.24
C MET A 117 9.69 -3.30 1.09
N ILE A 118 10.65 -3.40 2.02
CA ILE A 118 11.66 -4.47 2.00
C ILE A 118 10.99 -5.85 2.12
N ALA A 119 10.02 -5.99 3.02
CA ALA A 119 9.27 -7.23 3.18
C ALA A 119 8.44 -7.55 1.94
N LEU A 120 7.78 -6.55 1.33
CA LEU A 120 7.01 -6.71 0.10
C LEU A 120 7.89 -7.18 -1.07
N GLU A 121 9.11 -6.64 -1.22
CA GLU A 121 10.06 -7.09 -2.24
C GLU A 121 10.46 -8.56 -2.06
N SER A 122 10.59 -9.03 -0.81
CA SER A 122 10.81 -10.44 -0.51
C SER A 122 9.62 -11.31 -0.94
N VAL A 123 8.40 -10.88 -0.61
CA VAL A 123 7.17 -11.57 -1.05
C VAL A 123 7.08 -11.59 -2.58
N ALA A 124 7.38 -10.49 -3.24
CA ALA A 124 7.37 -10.41 -4.70
C ALA A 124 8.30 -11.46 -5.34
N ARG A 125 9.53 -11.63 -4.80
CA ARG A 125 10.46 -12.67 -5.27
C ARG A 125 9.91 -14.08 -5.06
N THR A 126 9.32 -14.36 -3.90
CA THR A 126 8.67 -15.65 -3.63
C THR A 126 7.52 -15.94 -4.60
N GLU A 127 6.79 -14.90 -5.03
CA GLU A 127 5.72 -14.98 -6.03
C GLU A 127 6.28 -15.01 -7.49
N GLY A 128 7.58 -15.08 -7.67
CA GLY A 128 8.22 -15.13 -9.00
C GLY A 128 8.11 -13.82 -9.78
N ARG A 129 7.97 -12.69 -9.09
CA ARG A 129 7.89 -11.37 -9.74
C ARG A 129 9.27 -10.75 -9.82
N MET A 130 9.68 -10.38 -11.03
CA MET A 130 10.98 -9.79 -11.31
C MET A 130 10.93 -8.29 -11.55
N LEU A 131 9.73 -7.73 -11.74
CA LEU A 131 9.51 -6.31 -12.01
C LEU A 131 8.39 -5.77 -11.14
N LEU A 132 8.68 -4.77 -10.33
CA LEU A 132 7.70 -3.99 -9.59
C LEU A 132 7.47 -2.64 -10.27
N THR A 133 6.21 -2.26 -10.38
CA THR A 133 5.81 -0.93 -10.84
C THR A 133 4.95 -0.26 -9.78
N LEU A 134 4.98 1.05 -9.73
CA LEU A 134 4.11 1.86 -8.88
C LEU A 134 3.93 3.26 -9.47
N ASP A 135 2.92 3.93 -8.99
CA ASP A 135 2.77 5.37 -9.12
C ASP A 135 2.71 6.04 -7.74
N THR A 136 3.13 7.28 -7.66
CA THR A 136 3.13 8.05 -6.41
C THR A 136 2.94 9.54 -6.68
N TRP A 137 2.38 10.25 -5.72
CA TRP A 137 2.26 11.71 -5.79
C TRP A 137 3.63 12.35 -5.98
N THR A 138 3.76 13.17 -7.03
CA THR A 138 5.01 13.82 -7.42
C THR A 138 5.51 14.78 -6.33
N GLY A 139 6.78 14.63 -5.94
CA GLY A 139 7.42 15.46 -4.92
C GLY A 139 7.04 15.08 -3.48
N GLY A 140 6.22 14.04 -3.29
CA GLY A 140 5.84 13.54 -1.98
C GLY A 140 6.95 12.78 -1.25
N TYR A 141 6.78 12.56 0.05
CA TYR A 141 7.74 11.80 0.88
C TYR A 141 7.93 10.36 0.41
N ALA A 142 6.89 9.75 -0.16
CA ALA A 142 6.94 8.39 -0.67
C ALA A 142 7.89 8.27 -1.88
N GLU A 143 7.90 9.26 -2.78
CA GLU A 143 8.82 9.27 -3.92
C GLU A 143 10.29 9.20 -3.48
N SER A 144 10.67 10.01 -2.50
CA SER A 144 12.03 9.99 -1.94
C SER A 144 12.37 8.64 -1.29
N LEU A 145 11.40 8.01 -0.62
CA LEU A 145 11.57 6.69 -0.05
C LEU A 145 11.83 5.65 -1.16
N TYR A 146 11.00 5.61 -2.21
CA TYR A 146 11.15 4.67 -3.31
C TYR A 146 12.51 4.83 -4.02
N ARG A 147 12.95 6.06 -4.30
CA ARG A 147 14.29 6.33 -4.83
C ARG A 147 15.38 5.74 -3.94
N SER A 148 15.29 5.92 -2.62
CA SER A 148 16.26 5.38 -1.65
C SER A 148 16.24 3.86 -1.54
N LEU A 149 15.19 3.19 -2.05
CA LEU A 149 15.05 1.75 -2.16
C LEU A 149 15.44 1.21 -3.55
N GLY A 150 15.93 2.08 -4.43
CA GLY A 150 16.41 1.70 -5.77
C GLY A 150 15.31 1.66 -6.84
N TYR A 151 14.13 2.27 -6.58
CA TYR A 151 13.15 2.47 -7.65
C TYR A 151 13.60 3.59 -8.60
N VAL A 152 13.44 3.36 -9.87
CA VAL A 152 13.81 4.26 -10.97
C VAL A 152 12.57 4.99 -11.47
N VAL A 153 12.69 6.31 -11.69
CA VAL A 153 11.62 7.11 -12.28
C VAL A 153 11.54 6.87 -13.77
N VAL A 154 10.34 6.55 -14.24
CA VAL A 154 10.02 6.48 -15.68
C VAL A 154 9.68 7.86 -16.21
N GLY A 155 8.84 8.60 -15.48
CA GLY A 155 8.38 9.93 -15.85
C GLY A 155 7.25 10.44 -14.96
N VAL A 156 6.78 11.63 -15.26
CA VAL A 156 5.72 12.33 -14.53
C VAL A 156 4.53 12.54 -15.46
N ILE A 157 3.34 12.21 -14.98
CA ILE A 157 2.08 12.54 -15.67
C ILE A 157 1.47 13.75 -14.94
N PRO A 158 1.41 14.93 -15.57
CA PRO A 158 0.81 16.10 -14.95
C PRO A 158 -0.72 15.95 -14.87
N ARG A 159 -1.32 16.58 -13.85
CA ARG A 159 -2.78 16.63 -13.67
C ARG A 159 -3.46 15.25 -13.68
N PHE A 160 -2.80 14.28 -13.09
CA PHE A 160 -3.21 12.87 -13.11
C PHE A 160 -4.41 12.57 -12.22
N ALA A 161 -4.46 13.15 -11.03
CA ALA A 161 -5.51 12.88 -10.07
C ALA A 161 -5.90 14.16 -9.32
N ARG A 162 -7.13 14.19 -8.82
CA ARG A 162 -7.57 15.24 -7.89
C ARG A 162 -6.94 15.02 -6.52
N GLY A 163 -6.53 16.10 -5.87
CA GLY A 163 -6.08 16.08 -4.47
C GLY A 163 -7.17 15.55 -3.53
N SER A 164 -6.76 14.84 -2.48
CA SER A 164 -7.71 14.23 -1.53
C SER A 164 -8.55 15.27 -0.78
N THR A 165 -7.98 16.44 -0.51
CA THR A 165 -8.61 17.53 0.29
C THR A 165 -8.75 18.82 -0.50
N THR A 166 -8.26 18.90 -1.73
CA THR A 166 -8.33 20.08 -2.60
C THR A 166 -8.95 19.74 -3.95
N PRO A 167 -9.52 20.71 -4.68
CA PRO A 167 -10.00 20.49 -6.05
C PRO A 167 -8.87 20.43 -7.10
N ASP A 168 -7.65 20.74 -6.71
CA ASP A 168 -6.52 20.84 -7.63
C ASP A 168 -6.13 19.48 -8.21
N LEU A 169 -5.68 19.51 -9.46
CA LEU A 169 -5.16 18.33 -10.14
C LEU A 169 -3.66 18.19 -9.87
N GLU A 170 -3.28 17.09 -9.29
CA GLU A 170 -1.92 16.75 -8.89
C GLU A 170 -1.25 15.84 -9.90
N ALA A 171 0.06 15.94 -10.02
CA ALA A 171 0.85 15.06 -10.87
C ALA A 171 1.21 13.75 -10.15
N THR A 172 1.39 12.68 -10.92
CA THR A 172 1.94 11.42 -10.43
C THR A 172 3.27 11.10 -11.08
N THR A 173 4.18 10.50 -10.31
CA THR A 173 5.46 9.96 -10.76
C THR A 173 5.34 8.46 -10.92
N ILE A 174 5.59 7.95 -12.12
CA ILE A 174 5.63 6.51 -12.42
C ILE A 174 7.04 6.00 -12.13
N MET A 175 7.14 4.90 -11.39
CA MET A 175 8.41 4.30 -11.02
C MET A 175 8.39 2.79 -11.21
N TYR A 176 9.57 2.20 -11.37
CA TYR A 176 9.75 0.74 -11.41
C TYR A 176 11.01 0.32 -10.66
N LYS A 177 11.07 -0.97 -10.31
CA LYS A 177 12.27 -1.63 -9.80
C LYS A 177 12.35 -3.05 -10.37
N GLU A 178 13.49 -3.38 -10.96
CA GLU A 178 13.83 -4.77 -11.27
C GLU A 178 14.32 -5.46 -10.00
N LEU A 179 13.77 -6.64 -9.74
CA LEU A 179 14.20 -7.49 -8.64
C LEU A 179 15.18 -8.52 -9.20
N SER A 180 16.39 -8.54 -8.66
CA SER A 180 17.34 -9.64 -8.96
C SER A 180 16.77 -10.96 -8.44
N PRO A 181 17.02 -12.06 -9.18
CA PRO A 181 16.62 -13.41 -8.77
C PRO A 181 17.13 -13.78 -7.37
#